data_bc182dd9ab9755438b3b025b552f077d
#
_entry.id   bc182dd9ab9755438b3b025b552f077d
#
_cell.length_a   1.000
_cell.length_b   1.000
_cell.length_c   1.000
_cell.angle_alpha   90.00
_cell.angle_beta   90.00
_cell.angle_gamma   90.00
#
_symmetry.space_group_name_H-M   'P 1'
#
loop_
_entity.id
_entity.type
_entity.pdbx_description
1 polymer ?
#
loop_
_entity_poly.entity_id
_entity_poly.type
_entity_poly.pdbx_seq_one_letter_code
_entity_poly.pdbx_strand_id
1 'polypeptide(L)' 'MGTREEIARAVEAGRKVGRNGDEPRTCPYPGTSVLRTAWIRGYAEARPLSNERTER' A
#
# COMPACT_ATOMS: atom_id res chain seq x y z
N MET A 1 16.14 -7.32 -5.73
CA MET A 1 15.28 -8.35 -6.15
C MET A 1 14.24 -8.66 -5.10
N GLY A 2 12.99 -8.69 -5.47
CA GLY A 2 11.94 -8.92 -4.49
C GLY A 2 11.74 -10.40 -4.21
N THR A 3 11.90 -10.77 -2.95
CA THR A 3 11.56 -12.09 -2.52
C THR A 3 10.14 -12.06 -1.98
N ARG A 4 9.60 -13.24 -1.70
CA ARG A 4 8.29 -13.31 -1.10
C ARG A 4 8.22 -12.53 0.19
N GLU A 5 9.26 -12.66 1.00
CA GLU A 5 9.30 -11.95 2.26
C GLU A 5 9.29 -10.45 2.07
N GLU A 6 10.06 -9.99 1.10
CA GLU A 6 10.11 -8.57 0.85
C GLU A 6 8.79 -8.06 0.33
N ILE A 7 8.15 -8.84 -0.52
CA ILE A 7 6.85 -8.46 -1.04
C ILE A 7 5.84 -8.41 0.08
N ALA A 8 5.86 -9.40 0.96
CA ALA A 8 4.93 -9.42 2.10
C ALA A 8 5.15 -8.21 2.99
N ARG A 9 6.40 -7.83 3.22
CA ARG A 9 6.70 -6.67 4.03
C ARG A 9 6.21 -5.40 3.38
N ALA A 10 6.34 -5.32 2.06
CA ALA A 10 5.88 -4.15 1.35
C ALA A 10 4.36 -4.02 1.48
N VAL A 11 3.66 -5.13 1.35
CA VAL A 11 2.21 -5.13 1.51
C VAL A 11 1.84 -4.69 2.93
N GLU A 12 2.54 -5.23 3.92
CA GLU A 12 2.26 -4.86 5.30
C GLU A 12 2.51 -3.39 5.56
N ALA A 13 3.60 -2.89 5.02
CA ALA A 13 3.92 -1.47 5.18
C ALA A 13 2.84 -0.62 4.54
N GLY A 14 2.38 -1.02 3.37
CA GLY A 14 1.32 -0.30 2.69
C GLY A 14 0.03 -0.31 3.50
N ARG A 15 -0.30 -1.45 4.07
CA ARG A 15 -1.49 -1.55 4.89
C ARG A 15 -1.44 -0.62 6.08
N LYS A 16 -0.26 -0.58 6.71
CA LYS A 16 -0.10 0.28 7.87
C LYS A 16 -0.36 1.73 7.51
N VAL A 17 0.22 2.16 6.42
CA VAL A 17 0.05 3.54 5.96
C VAL A 17 -1.40 3.79 5.56
N GLY A 18 -2.00 2.82 4.88
CA GLY A 18 -3.39 2.96 4.48
C GLY A 18 -4.32 3.07 5.66
N ARG A 19 -4.07 2.29 6.70
CA ARG A 19 -4.90 2.34 7.90
C ARG A 19 -4.79 3.68 8.60
N ASN A 20 -3.60 4.28 8.55
CA ASN A 20 -3.38 5.58 9.18
C ASN A 20 -3.98 6.72 8.37
N GLY A 21 -4.36 6.45 7.13
CA GLY A 21 -4.93 7.49 6.29
C GLY A 21 -3.88 8.39 5.65
N ASP A 22 -2.63 7.96 5.66
CA ASP A 22 -1.57 8.74 5.03
C ASP A 22 -1.68 8.66 3.52
N GLU A 23 -0.96 9.54 2.85
CA GLU A 23 -1.01 9.61 1.41
C GLU A 23 -0.15 8.52 0.77
N PRO A 24 -0.56 8.05 -0.42
CA PRO A 24 0.20 6.99 -1.08
C PRO A 24 1.60 7.44 -1.52
N ARG A 25 1.83 8.72 -1.63
CA ARG A 25 3.15 9.18 -2.03
C ARG A 25 4.19 8.99 -0.95
N THR A 26 3.79 8.55 0.23
CA THR A 26 4.76 8.24 1.27
C THR A 26 5.45 6.92 1.03
N CYS A 27 5.11 6.25 -0.06
CA CYS A 27 5.73 4.99 -0.41
C CYS A 27 7.26 5.13 -0.47
N PRO A 28 7.98 4.26 0.24
CA PRO A 28 9.44 4.36 0.27
C PRO A 28 10.13 3.73 -0.92
N TYR A 29 9.39 3.09 -1.80
CA TYR A 29 9.98 2.38 -2.92
C TYR A 29 9.90 3.20 -4.20
N PRO A 30 10.92 3.09 -5.06
CA PRO A 30 10.89 3.82 -6.33
C PRO A 30 9.81 3.29 -7.25
N GLY A 31 9.38 4.13 -8.17
CA GLY A 31 8.27 3.79 -9.05
C GLY A 31 8.51 2.59 -9.92
N THR A 32 9.77 2.21 -10.12
CA THR A 32 10.11 1.07 -10.96
C THR A 32 10.22 -0.23 -10.17
N SER A 33 10.03 -0.16 -8.86
CA SER A 33 10.22 -1.33 -8.01
C SER A 33 8.95 -2.17 -7.95
N VAL A 34 9.14 -3.48 -7.99
CA VAL A 34 8.05 -4.42 -7.79
C VAL A 34 7.46 -4.24 -6.39
N LEU A 35 8.32 -3.87 -5.44
CA LEU A 35 7.87 -3.68 -4.08
C LEU A 35 6.91 -2.52 -3.95
N ARG A 36 7.05 -1.53 -4.83
CA ARG A 36 6.12 -0.42 -4.81
C ARG A 36 4.73 -0.89 -5.18
N THR A 37 4.63 -1.78 -6.15
CA THR A 37 3.34 -2.32 -6.54
C THR A 37 2.69 -3.06 -5.38
N ALA A 38 3.49 -3.87 -4.68
CA ALA A 38 2.98 -4.60 -3.52
C ALA A 38 2.56 -3.65 -2.41
N TRP A 39 3.37 -2.63 -2.18
CA TRP A 39 3.06 -1.64 -1.16
C TRP A 39 1.74 -0.93 -1.45
N ILE A 40 1.56 -0.52 -2.71
CA ILE A 40 0.35 0.19 -3.09
C ILE A 40 -0.87 -0.72 -2.95
N ARG A 41 -0.68 -1.99 -3.27
CA ARG A 41 -1.76 -2.95 -3.11
C ARG A 41 -2.21 -3.04 -1.66
N GLY A 42 -1.25 -3.15 -0.74
CA GLY A 42 -1.59 -3.19 0.66
C GLY A 42 -2.23 -1.90 1.12
N TYR A 43 -1.71 -0.79 0.64
CA TYR A 43 -2.26 0.50 0.97
C TYR A 43 -3.72 0.59 0.55
N ALA A 44 -4.01 0.18 -0.67
CA ALA A 44 -5.37 0.26 -1.19
C ALA A 44 -6.32 -0.66 -0.42
N GLU A 45 -5.83 -1.80 0.00
CA GLU A 45 -6.67 -2.74 0.73
C GLU A 45 -7.02 -2.27 2.11
N ALA A 46 -6.08 -1.60 2.77
CA ALA A 46 -6.28 -1.17 4.15
C ALA A 46 -6.85 0.23 4.25
N ARG A 47 -6.80 0.96 3.18
CA ARG A 47 -7.28 2.31 3.15
C ARG A 47 -8.75 2.38 3.51
N PRO A 48 -9.16 3.31 4.36
CA PRO A 48 -10.57 3.43 4.69
C PRO A 48 -11.38 3.74 3.44
N LEU A 49 -12.41 2.97 3.23
CA LEU A 49 -13.24 3.14 2.06
C LEU A 49 -14.51 3.87 2.36
N SER A 50 -14.59 4.38 3.55
CA SER A 50 -15.78 5.11 3.96
C SER A 50 -16.08 6.23 3.01
N ASN A 51 -15.09 6.59 2.28
CA ASN A 51 -15.28 7.67 1.34
C ASN A 51 -15.66 7.18 -0.01
N GLU A 52 -15.91 6.00 -0.13
CA GLU A 52 -16.24 5.60 -1.41
C GLU A 52 -17.55 5.28 -1.63
N ARG A 53 -17.60 5.17 -1.10
CA ARG A 53 -18.40 4.87 -1.27
C ARG A 53 -19.05 5.00 -1.37
N THR A 54 -19.24 5.32 -1.49
CA THR A 54 -19.83 5.42 -1.53
C THR A 54 -20.50 5.24 -1.92
N GLU A 55 -20.68 5.22 -2.17
CA GLU A 55 -21.22 5.04 -2.47
C GLU A 55 -21.81 4.89 -2.81
N ARG A 56 -22.07 4.91 -3.10
CA ARG A 56 -22.55 4.77 -3.46
C ARG A 56 -22.94 4.77 -3.77
#